data_834fd762d9f02a299be15f8db6eb70ae
#
_entry.id   834fd762d9f02a299be15f8db6eb70ae
#
_cell.length_a   1.000
_cell.length_b   1.000
_cell.length_c   1.000
_cell.angle_alpha   90.00
_cell.angle_beta   90.00
_cell.angle_gamma   90.00
#
_symmetry.space_group_name_H-M   'P 1'
#
loop_
_entity.id
_entity.type
_entity.pdbx_description
1 polymer ?
#
loop_
_entity_poly.entity_id
_entity_poly.type
_entity_poly.pdbx_seq_one_letter_code
_entity_poly.pdbx_strand_id
1 'polypeptide(L)'
;MTEDEKLRNAFERLQDGARQAQLRWVTVTGVDKENLMMDAVGVSDDLEYYGIQLGMGAFNIFPKVGSGCLVGIVEGQETDAFLISAEEIEEVQIKADTSITFNNGELGGMVKVGNLTDKINELIKAFNNHTHTLPASSVAVQGSATSQANISPITVPAIGDKHDSLKRNEIENERVKQ
;
A
#
# COMPACT_ATOMS: atom_id res chain seq x y z
N MET A 1 -57.44 -0.46 22.89
CA MET A 1 -56.57 -1.41 22.16
C MET A 1 -57.16 -2.77 22.30
N THR A 2 -57.64 -3.30 21.23
CA THR A 2 -58.32 -4.61 21.17
C THR A 2 -57.25 -5.72 21.29
N GLU A 3 -57.66 -6.95 21.62
CA GLU A 3 -56.74 -8.10 21.70
C GLU A 3 -56.10 -8.38 20.33
N ASP A 4 -56.83 -8.19 19.26
CA ASP A 4 -56.35 -8.32 17.88
C ASP A 4 -55.23 -7.29 17.55
N GLU A 5 -55.35 -6.05 18.03
CA GLU A 5 -54.29 -5.04 17.87
C GLU A 5 -53.04 -5.40 18.66
N LYS A 6 -53.18 -5.98 19.86
CA LYS A 6 -52.03 -6.44 20.67
C LYS A 6 -51.33 -7.61 19.99
N LEU A 7 -52.07 -8.54 19.44
CA LEU A 7 -51.55 -9.71 18.70
C LEU A 7 -50.82 -9.27 17.45
N ARG A 8 -51.40 -8.39 16.66
CA ARG A 8 -50.79 -7.82 15.46
C ARG A 8 -49.49 -7.08 15.77
N ASN A 9 -49.53 -6.22 16.78
CA ASN A 9 -48.31 -5.50 17.21
C ASN A 9 -47.22 -6.45 17.76
N ALA A 10 -47.59 -7.57 18.38
CA ALA A 10 -46.66 -8.59 18.81
C ALA A 10 -46.02 -9.33 17.62
N PHE A 11 -46.84 -9.67 16.59
CA PHE A 11 -46.33 -10.27 15.36
C PHE A 11 -45.43 -9.30 14.57
N GLU A 12 -45.79 -8.02 14.47
CA GLU A 12 -44.96 -7.01 13.82
C GLU A 12 -43.61 -6.87 14.55
N ARG A 13 -43.57 -6.86 15.90
CA ARG A 13 -42.35 -6.85 16.66
C ARG A 13 -41.48 -8.10 16.52
N LEU A 14 -42.12 -9.27 16.36
CA LEU A 14 -41.40 -10.52 16.10
C LEU A 14 -40.81 -10.52 14.67
N GLN A 15 -41.55 -9.99 13.69
CA GLN A 15 -41.03 -9.83 12.32
C GLN A 15 -39.90 -8.80 12.26
N ASP A 16 -40.02 -7.67 12.96
CA ASP A 16 -38.94 -6.66 13.04
C ASP A 16 -37.72 -7.19 13.78
N GLY A 17 -37.90 -8.04 14.79
CA GLY A 17 -36.79 -8.74 15.46
C GLY A 17 -36.08 -9.76 14.56
N ALA A 18 -36.79 -10.35 13.59
CA ALA A 18 -36.19 -11.25 12.60
C ALA A 18 -35.41 -10.53 11.48
N ARG A 19 -35.61 -9.21 11.37
CA ARG A 19 -34.88 -8.35 10.42
C ARG A 19 -33.58 -7.76 11.00
N GLN A 20 -33.15 -8.18 12.20
CA GLN A 20 -31.88 -7.75 12.75
C GLN A 20 -30.72 -8.24 11.85
N ALA A 21 -29.70 -7.40 11.71
CA ALA A 21 -28.48 -7.77 11.02
C ALA A 21 -27.98 -9.14 11.54
N GLN A 22 -27.97 -10.13 10.67
CA GLN A 22 -27.49 -11.45 11.02
C GLN A 22 -26.01 -11.55 10.74
N LEU A 23 -25.26 -12.00 11.71
CA LEU A 23 -23.84 -12.32 11.57
C LEU A 23 -23.69 -13.81 11.30
N ARG A 24 -22.82 -14.15 10.34
CA ARG A 24 -22.51 -15.53 9.97
C ARG A 24 -21.02 -15.74 9.94
N TRP A 25 -20.59 -16.85 10.48
CA TRP A 25 -19.25 -17.37 10.26
C TRP A 25 -19.26 -18.20 8.99
N VAL A 26 -18.35 -17.90 8.09
CA VAL A 26 -18.25 -18.56 6.78
C VAL A 26 -16.81 -18.91 6.49
N THR A 27 -16.60 -19.90 5.62
CA THR A 27 -15.31 -20.25 5.04
C THR A 27 -15.26 -19.82 3.59
N VAL A 28 -14.26 -19.05 3.19
CA VAL A 28 -14.11 -18.52 1.84
C VAL A 28 -13.84 -19.64 0.84
N THR A 29 -14.62 -19.74 -0.21
CA THR A 29 -14.46 -20.71 -1.30
C THR A 29 -13.87 -20.09 -2.56
N GLY A 30 -14.13 -18.79 -2.81
CA GLY A 30 -13.60 -18.06 -3.96
C GLY A 30 -13.57 -16.55 -3.70
N VAL A 31 -12.65 -15.86 -4.39
CA VAL A 31 -12.51 -14.39 -4.33
C VAL A 31 -12.43 -13.83 -5.74
N ASP A 32 -13.34 -12.93 -6.07
CA ASP A 32 -13.36 -12.16 -7.30
C ASP A 32 -12.89 -10.72 -7.03
N LYS A 33 -11.63 -10.47 -7.35
CA LYS A 33 -11.00 -9.16 -7.13
C LYS A 33 -11.49 -8.09 -8.10
N GLU A 34 -12.00 -8.47 -9.27
CA GLU A 34 -12.49 -7.52 -10.27
C GLU A 34 -13.84 -6.94 -9.88
N ASN A 35 -14.75 -7.81 -9.40
CA ASN A 35 -16.08 -7.41 -8.95
C ASN A 35 -16.17 -7.08 -7.46
N LEU A 36 -15.05 -7.19 -6.72
CA LEU A 36 -14.97 -6.94 -5.27
C LEU A 36 -15.94 -7.82 -4.47
N MET A 37 -16.03 -9.09 -4.82
CA MET A 37 -16.94 -10.07 -4.23
C MET A 37 -16.19 -11.34 -3.83
N MET A 38 -16.81 -12.12 -2.93
CA MET A 38 -16.34 -13.45 -2.58
C MET A 38 -17.52 -14.42 -2.48
N ASP A 39 -17.23 -15.69 -2.63
CA ASP A 39 -18.13 -16.80 -2.34
C ASP A 39 -17.63 -17.54 -1.10
N ALA A 40 -18.54 -18.06 -0.32
CA ALA A 40 -18.22 -18.73 0.92
C ALA A 40 -19.28 -19.78 1.30
N VAL A 41 -18.91 -20.66 2.23
CA VAL A 41 -19.81 -21.65 2.83
C VAL A 41 -19.96 -21.36 4.31
N GLY A 42 -21.19 -21.39 4.82
CA GLY A 42 -21.50 -21.20 6.23
C GLY A 42 -20.91 -22.30 7.12
N VAL A 43 -20.27 -21.91 8.22
CA VAL A 43 -19.64 -22.87 9.13
C VAL A 43 -20.65 -23.71 9.91
N SER A 44 -21.84 -23.17 10.18
CA SER A 44 -22.86 -23.83 11.02
C SER A 44 -24.01 -24.46 10.27
N ASP A 45 -24.25 -24.03 9.02
CA ASP A 45 -25.41 -24.43 8.23
C ASP A 45 -25.04 -25.09 6.90
N ASP A 46 -23.74 -25.11 6.54
CA ASP A 46 -23.20 -25.59 5.27
C ASP A 46 -23.86 -24.96 4.02
N LEU A 47 -24.52 -23.80 4.19
CA LEU A 47 -25.14 -23.07 3.08
C LEU A 47 -24.10 -22.31 2.26
N GLU A 48 -24.29 -22.29 0.96
CA GLU A 48 -23.46 -21.52 0.04
C GLU A 48 -23.94 -20.08 -0.03
N TYR A 49 -23.03 -19.13 0.15
CA TYR A 49 -23.24 -17.70 0.04
C TYR A 49 -22.44 -17.19 -1.16
N TYR A 50 -23.11 -16.58 -2.11
CA TYR A 50 -22.51 -16.06 -3.34
C TYR A 50 -22.54 -14.54 -3.37
N GLY A 51 -21.48 -13.94 -3.93
CA GLY A 51 -21.43 -12.51 -4.18
C GLY A 51 -21.37 -11.65 -2.93
N ILE A 52 -20.76 -12.13 -1.84
CA ILE A 52 -20.54 -11.35 -0.62
C ILE A 52 -19.60 -10.19 -0.94
N GLN A 53 -20.01 -8.96 -0.64
CA GLN A 53 -19.23 -7.76 -0.93
C GLN A 53 -18.00 -7.65 -0.03
N LEU A 54 -16.84 -7.41 -0.64
CA LEU A 54 -15.55 -7.27 0.06
C LEU A 54 -15.25 -5.85 0.53
N GLY A 55 -16.10 -4.91 0.17
CA GLY A 55 -16.00 -3.51 0.53
C GLY A 55 -16.84 -2.61 -0.37
N MET A 56 -16.82 -1.32 -0.09
CA MET A 56 -17.60 -0.32 -0.84
C MET A 56 -16.70 0.56 -1.73
N GLY A 57 -15.66 -0.02 -2.33
CA GLY A 57 -14.79 0.65 -3.29
C GLY A 57 -13.64 1.45 -2.70
N ALA A 58 -13.84 2.20 -1.63
CA ALA A 58 -12.78 2.99 -0.99
C ALA A 58 -11.86 2.15 -0.08
N PHE A 59 -12.41 1.11 0.53
CA PHE A 59 -11.70 0.19 1.39
C PHE A 59 -12.19 -1.23 1.12
N ASN A 60 -11.29 -2.08 0.60
CA ASN A 60 -11.60 -3.45 0.25
C ASN A 60 -10.60 -4.39 0.94
N ILE A 61 -11.12 -5.47 1.50
CA ILE A 61 -10.34 -6.53 2.13
C ILE A 61 -10.53 -7.81 1.30
N PHE A 62 -9.43 -8.39 0.84
CA PHE A 62 -9.44 -9.65 0.12
C PHE A 62 -8.95 -10.76 1.06
N PRO A 63 -9.86 -11.60 1.56
CA PRO A 63 -9.50 -12.72 2.40
C PRO A 63 -8.81 -13.82 1.58
N LYS A 64 -8.03 -14.62 2.26
CA LYS A 64 -7.44 -15.81 1.65
C LYS A 64 -8.48 -16.91 1.49
N VAL A 65 -8.50 -17.57 0.35
CA VAL A 65 -9.36 -18.74 0.12
C VAL A 65 -9.07 -19.82 1.14
N GLY A 66 -10.12 -20.37 1.73
CA GLY A 66 -10.07 -21.36 2.82
C GLY A 66 -10.01 -20.76 4.22
N SER A 67 -9.91 -19.43 4.37
CA SER A 67 -9.91 -18.79 5.70
C SER A 67 -11.32 -18.56 6.23
N GLY A 68 -11.43 -18.48 7.55
CA GLY A 68 -12.65 -18.10 8.26
C GLY A 68 -12.94 -16.61 8.14
N CYS A 69 -14.20 -16.28 7.91
CA CYS A 69 -14.67 -14.89 7.82
C CYS A 69 -15.95 -14.68 8.62
N LEU A 70 -16.13 -13.46 9.10
CA LEU A 70 -17.37 -12.97 9.65
C LEU A 70 -18.06 -12.10 8.62
N VAL A 71 -19.27 -12.45 8.23
CA VAL A 71 -20.10 -11.68 7.29
C VAL A 71 -21.37 -11.17 7.95
N GLY A 72 -21.82 -10.01 7.49
CA GLY A 72 -23.09 -9.41 7.88
C GLY A 72 -24.10 -9.52 6.76
N ILE A 73 -25.33 -9.92 7.09
CA ILE A 73 -26.45 -9.97 6.17
C ILE A 73 -27.29 -8.71 6.34
N VAL A 74 -27.50 -7.97 5.26
CA VAL A 74 -28.24 -6.71 5.28
C VAL A 74 -29.75 -7.00 5.24
N GLU A 75 -30.50 -6.40 6.18
CA GLU A 75 -31.97 -6.47 6.24
C GLU A 75 -32.57 -7.87 6.18
N GLY A 76 -31.78 -8.89 6.56
CA GLY A 76 -32.21 -10.29 6.52
C GLY A 76 -32.30 -10.87 5.10
N GLN A 77 -31.72 -10.23 4.11
CA GLN A 77 -31.64 -10.75 2.73
C GLN A 77 -30.28 -11.47 2.56
N GLU A 78 -30.31 -12.78 2.47
CA GLU A 78 -29.10 -13.62 2.32
C GLU A 78 -28.33 -13.32 1.02
N THR A 79 -28.98 -12.72 0.04
CA THR A 79 -28.36 -12.25 -1.21
C THR A 79 -27.61 -10.93 -1.07
N ASP A 80 -27.75 -10.24 0.05
CA ASP A 80 -27.11 -8.95 0.32
C ASP A 80 -26.26 -9.07 1.57
N ALA A 81 -25.03 -9.53 1.39
CA ALA A 81 -24.08 -9.78 2.46
C ALA A 81 -22.77 -9.01 2.21
N PHE A 82 -22.09 -8.64 3.28
CA PHE A 82 -20.79 -7.97 3.21
C PHE A 82 -19.81 -8.54 4.23
N LEU A 83 -18.54 -8.48 3.89
CA LEU A 83 -17.44 -8.91 4.76
C LEU A 83 -17.25 -7.91 5.91
N ILE A 84 -17.26 -8.40 7.14
CA ILE A 84 -16.96 -7.61 8.35
C ILE A 84 -15.49 -7.81 8.74
N SER A 85 -15.04 -9.07 8.79
CA SER A 85 -13.68 -9.42 9.20
C SER A 85 -13.25 -10.75 8.61
N ALA A 86 -11.95 -10.95 8.46
CA ALA A 86 -11.34 -12.19 8.00
C ALA A 86 -10.18 -12.58 8.92
N GLU A 87 -9.98 -13.90 9.12
CA GLU A 87 -8.87 -14.43 9.90
C GLU A 87 -7.54 -14.28 9.19
N GLU A 88 -7.51 -14.57 7.87
CA GLU A 88 -6.33 -14.40 7.03
C GLU A 88 -6.67 -13.48 5.85
N ILE A 89 -5.87 -12.42 5.68
CA ILE A 89 -6.02 -11.42 4.64
C ILE A 89 -4.89 -11.57 3.64
N GLU A 90 -5.22 -11.70 2.36
CA GLU A 90 -4.24 -11.72 1.26
C GLU A 90 -3.86 -10.30 0.83
N GLU A 91 -4.85 -9.40 0.71
CA GLU A 91 -4.65 -8.04 0.22
C GLU A 91 -5.64 -7.07 0.87
N VAL A 92 -5.18 -5.84 1.10
CA VAL A 92 -6.04 -4.71 1.48
C VAL A 92 -5.83 -3.59 0.48
N GLN A 93 -6.91 -3.08 -0.08
CA GLN A 93 -6.88 -1.92 -0.97
C GLN A 93 -7.55 -0.73 -0.30
N ILE A 94 -6.83 0.38 -0.27
CA ILE A 94 -7.32 1.67 0.24
C ILE A 94 -7.23 2.70 -0.88
N LYS A 95 -8.38 3.30 -1.24
CA LYS A 95 -8.46 4.32 -2.26
C LYS A 95 -9.14 5.56 -1.70
N ALA A 96 -8.50 6.70 -1.83
CA ALA A 96 -9.06 7.99 -1.46
C ALA A 96 -8.80 9.01 -2.57
N ASP A 97 -9.77 9.87 -2.87
CA ASP A 97 -9.65 10.84 -3.95
C ASP A 97 -8.67 11.98 -3.61
N THR A 98 -8.55 12.34 -2.34
CA THR A 98 -7.74 13.48 -1.92
C THR A 98 -6.49 13.05 -1.17
N SER A 99 -6.64 12.29 -0.08
CA SER A 99 -5.50 11.91 0.76
C SER A 99 -5.81 10.71 1.65
N ILE A 100 -4.76 9.97 1.99
CA ILE A 100 -4.75 8.97 3.05
C ILE A 100 -3.81 9.48 4.14
N THR A 101 -4.33 9.66 5.35
CA THR A 101 -3.56 10.19 6.48
C THR A 101 -3.30 9.07 7.49
N PHE A 102 -2.04 8.83 7.80
CA PHE A 102 -1.63 7.93 8.85
C PHE A 102 -1.16 8.73 10.07
N ASN A 103 -1.52 8.29 11.27
CA ASN A 103 -1.09 8.89 12.54
C ASN A 103 -1.31 10.41 12.59
N ASN A 104 -2.48 10.86 12.18
CA ASN A 104 -2.88 12.28 12.10
C ASN A 104 -1.92 13.18 11.30
N GLY A 105 -1.08 12.59 10.46
CA GLY A 105 -0.10 13.32 9.66
C GLY A 105 1.17 13.78 10.41
N GLU A 106 1.34 13.39 11.67
CA GLU A 106 2.48 13.83 12.51
C GLU A 106 3.84 13.38 11.99
N LEU A 107 3.90 12.25 11.27
CA LEU A 107 5.15 11.71 10.72
C LEU A 107 5.48 12.20 9.30
N GLY A 108 4.71 13.17 8.80
CA GLY A 108 4.82 13.64 7.42
C GLY A 108 4.22 12.66 6.39
N GLY A 109 4.48 12.94 5.12
CA GLY A 109 3.98 12.12 4.02
C GLY A 109 4.84 10.90 3.74
N MET A 110 4.27 9.92 3.03
CA MET A 110 5.02 8.78 2.51
C MET A 110 5.98 9.23 1.41
N VAL A 111 7.17 8.64 1.39
CA VAL A 111 8.20 8.97 0.40
C VAL A 111 7.78 8.48 -0.98
N LYS A 112 7.82 9.37 -1.97
CA LYS A 112 7.66 8.98 -3.38
C LYS A 112 8.96 8.33 -3.85
N VAL A 113 8.98 7.00 -3.90
CA VAL A 113 10.18 6.20 -4.20
C VAL A 113 10.82 6.60 -5.54
N GLY A 114 10.02 6.86 -6.58
CA GLY A 114 10.55 7.32 -7.87
C GLY A 114 11.38 8.60 -7.73
N ASN A 115 10.80 9.63 -7.11
CA ASN A 115 11.48 10.93 -6.92
C ASN A 115 12.74 10.80 -6.04
N LEU A 116 12.69 9.94 -5.01
CA LEU A 116 13.86 9.68 -4.17
C LEU A 116 14.96 9.00 -4.96
N THR A 117 14.63 7.96 -5.75
CA THR A 117 15.59 7.26 -6.63
C THR A 117 16.25 8.24 -7.60
N ASP A 118 15.49 9.12 -8.25
CA ASP A 118 16.00 10.12 -9.17
C ASP A 118 16.98 11.07 -8.48
N LYS A 119 16.65 11.57 -7.28
CA LYS A 119 17.52 12.45 -6.50
C LYS A 119 18.81 11.77 -6.06
N ILE A 120 18.75 10.52 -5.65
CA ILE A 120 19.94 9.73 -5.30
C ILE A 120 20.80 9.51 -6.55
N ASN A 121 20.21 9.20 -7.70
CA ASN A 121 20.96 9.03 -8.94
C ASN A 121 21.60 10.33 -9.44
N GLU A 122 20.94 11.49 -9.26
CA GLU A 122 21.56 12.80 -9.51
C GLU A 122 22.81 13.00 -8.63
N LEU A 123 22.72 12.64 -7.34
CA LEU A 123 23.85 12.73 -6.41
C LEU A 123 24.98 11.78 -6.80
N ILE A 124 24.67 10.52 -7.13
CA ILE A 124 25.67 9.53 -7.60
C ILE A 124 26.37 10.04 -8.87
N LYS A 125 25.62 10.61 -9.83
CA LYS A 125 26.17 11.19 -11.04
C LYS A 125 27.10 12.38 -10.74
N ALA A 126 26.68 13.26 -9.83
CA ALA A 126 27.52 14.38 -9.41
C ALA A 126 28.82 13.91 -8.72
N PHE A 127 28.69 12.89 -7.87
CA PHE A 127 29.84 12.27 -7.20
C PHE A 127 30.80 11.61 -8.19
N ASN A 128 30.29 10.80 -9.13
CA ASN A 128 31.13 10.13 -10.13
C ASN A 128 31.83 11.08 -11.10
N ASN A 129 31.30 12.30 -11.28
CA ASN A 129 31.81 13.28 -12.21
C ASN A 129 32.58 14.44 -11.53
N HIS A 130 32.65 14.45 -10.18
CA HIS A 130 33.36 15.54 -9.54
C HIS A 130 34.86 15.44 -9.83
N THR A 131 35.50 16.58 -9.95
CA THR A 131 36.93 16.70 -10.26
C THR A 131 37.58 17.68 -9.30
N HIS A 132 38.85 17.46 -9.06
CA HIS A 132 39.69 18.39 -8.29
C HIS A 132 40.56 19.18 -9.24
N THR A 133 40.54 20.50 -9.13
CA THR A 133 41.46 21.36 -9.86
C THR A 133 42.60 21.75 -8.94
N LEU A 134 43.79 21.30 -9.27
CA LEU A 134 45.01 21.77 -8.59
C LEU A 134 45.38 23.16 -9.14
N PRO A 135 45.56 24.17 -8.28
CA PRO A 135 45.97 25.48 -8.73
C PRO A 135 47.31 25.40 -9.44
N ALA A 136 47.52 26.27 -10.41
CA ALA A 136 48.83 26.41 -11.04
C ALA A 136 49.87 26.77 -9.97
N SER A 137 50.88 25.92 -9.82
CA SER A 137 52.01 26.21 -8.94
C SER A 137 53.29 26.44 -9.78
N SER A 138 54.00 27.51 -9.49
CA SER A 138 55.35 27.70 -10.01
C SER A 138 56.31 26.87 -9.17
N VAL A 139 56.85 25.80 -9.72
CA VAL A 139 57.93 25.06 -9.07
C VAL A 139 59.24 25.76 -9.46
N ALA A 140 59.88 26.36 -8.49
CA ALA A 140 61.28 26.83 -8.67
C ALA A 140 62.18 25.60 -8.73
N VAL A 141 62.67 25.25 -9.91
CA VAL A 141 63.73 24.23 -10.06
C VAL A 141 65.05 24.89 -9.69
N GLN A 142 65.56 24.48 -8.53
CA GLN A 142 66.87 24.91 -8.08
C GLN A 142 67.95 24.23 -8.95
N GLY A 143 68.55 24.94 -9.85
CA GLY A 143 69.69 24.44 -10.62
C GLY A 143 69.65 24.81 -12.10
N SER A 144 70.13 25.96 -12.44
CA SER A 144 70.38 26.56 -13.75
C SER A 144 69.28 27.50 -14.24
N ALA A 145 69.74 28.69 -14.56
CA ALA A 145 68.89 29.81 -14.98
C ALA A 145 67.96 29.49 -16.12
N THR A 146 66.79 30.08 -16.03
CA THR A 146 65.84 30.36 -17.14
C THR A 146 64.90 29.27 -17.62
N SER A 147 64.15 28.58 -16.73
CA SER A 147 62.89 27.99 -17.17
C SER A 147 61.91 27.94 -16.01
N GLN A 148 61.09 28.97 -15.87
CA GLN A 148 59.86 28.86 -15.12
C GLN A 148 58.90 27.93 -15.92
N ALA A 149 58.77 26.69 -15.48
CA ALA A 149 57.75 25.84 -16.00
C ALA A 149 56.40 26.31 -15.41
N ASN A 150 55.62 27.03 -16.18
CA ASN A 150 54.25 27.32 -15.86
C ASN A 150 53.45 26.00 -15.97
N ILE A 151 53.17 25.39 -14.84
CA ILE A 151 52.29 24.25 -14.80
C ILE A 151 50.84 24.78 -14.90
N SER A 152 50.20 24.52 -16.01
CA SER A 152 48.76 24.81 -16.18
C SER A 152 47.93 24.07 -15.11
N PRO A 153 46.79 24.61 -14.69
CA PRO A 153 45.91 23.90 -13.79
C PRO A 153 45.63 22.48 -14.30
N ILE A 154 45.87 21.49 -13.47
CA ILE A 154 45.62 20.08 -13.81
C ILE A 154 44.28 19.70 -13.17
N THR A 155 43.34 19.27 -13.98
CA THR A 155 42.07 18.67 -13.52
C THR A 155 42.28 17.18 -13.32
N VAL A 156 42.16 16.73 -12.09
CA VAL A 156 42.28 15.31 -11.74
C VAL A 156 40.91 14.78 -11.46
N PRO A 157 40.50 13.67 -12.10
CA PRO A 157 39.24 13.02 -11.74
C PRO A 157 39.30 12.53 -10.31
N ALA A 158 38.16 12.43 -9.64
CA ALA A 158 38.11 11.83 -8.32
C ALA A 158 38.67 10.41 -8.38
N ILE A 159 39.57 10.11 -7.46
CA ILE A 159 40.15 8.76 -7.35
C ILE A 159 39.18 7.95 -6.50
N GLY A 160 38.52 7.00 -7.10
CA GLY A 160 37.60 6.08 -6.42
C GLY A 160 36.79 5.28 -7.42
N ASP A 161 36.24 4.19 -6.96
CA ASP A 161 35.33 3.39 -7.77
C ASP A 161 34.05 4.19 -8.06
N LYS A 162 33.60 4.10 -9.30
CA LYS A 162 32.33 4.70 -9.69
C LYS A 162 31.20 3.87 -9.08
N HIS A 163 30.19 4.56 -8.59
CA HIS A 163 29.00 3.92 -8.10
C HIS A 163 27.96 3.75 -9.20
N ASP A 164 27.34 2.59 -9.23
CA ASP A 164 26.23 2.30 -10.14
C ASP A 164 24.98 3.07 -9.74
N SER A 165 24.12 3.34 -10.72
CA SER A 165 22.83 3.96 -10.47
C SER A 165 21.91 3.01 -9.70
N LEU A 166 21.25 3.55 -8.70
CA LEU A 166 20.24 2.84 -7.93
C LEU A 166 19.01 2.51 -8.79
N LYS A 167 18.55 1.28 -8.74
CA LYS A 167 17.33 0.85 -9.41
C LYS A 167 16.16 0.88 -8.45
N ARG A 168 14.99 1.25 -8.96
CA ARG A 168 13.78 1.37 -8.17
C ARG A 168 13.42 0.07 -7.45
N ASN A 169 13.55 -1.07 -8.12
CA ASN A 169 13.27 -2.39 -7.56
C ASN A 169 14.24 -2.83 -6.44
N GLU A 170 15.38 -2.14 -6.26
CA GLU A 170 16.31 -2.41 -5.16
C GLU A 170 15.88 -1.77 -3.84
N ILE A 171 14.98 -0.77 -3.89
CA ILE A 171 14.53 0.01 -2.74
C ILE A 171 13.02 -0.01 -2.54
N GLU A 172 12.24 -0.48 -3.51
CA GLU A 172 10.79 -0.55 -3.43
C GLU A 172 10.36 -1.88 -2.80
N ASN A 173 9.48 -1.81 -1.82
CA ASN A 173 8.84 -2.99 -1.29
C ASN A 173 7.68 -3.38 -2.22
N GLU A 174 7.81 -4.49 -2.94
CA GLU A 174 6.81 -4.96 -3.89
C GLU A 174 5.47 -5.32 -3.23
N ARG A 175 5.46 -5.54 -1.92
CA ARG A 175 4.24 -5.86 -1.15
C ARG A 175 3.46 -4.62 -0.72
N VAL A 176 4.08 -3.44 -0.74
CA VAL A 176 3.42 -2.17 -0.40
C VAL A 176 3.43 -1.29 -1.63
N LYS A 177 2.29 -1.20 -2.32
CA LYS A 177 2.12 -0.35 -3.50
C LYS A 177 1.49 0.98 -3.09
N GLN A 178 1.99 2.06 -3.64
CA GLN A 178 1.45 3.41 -3.46
C GLN A 178 0.61 3.82 -4.68
#